data_0c80ff20eb0ea0aab01594b4d7457667
#
_entry.id   0c80ff20eb0ea0aab01594b4d7457667
#
_cell.length_a   1.000
_cell.length_b   1.000
_cell.length_c   1.000
_cell.angle_alpha   90.00
_cell.angle_beta   90.00
_cell.angle_gamma   90.00
#
_symmetry.space_group_name_H-M   'P 1'
#
loop_
_entity.id
_entity.type
_entity.pdbx_description
1 polymer ?
#
loop_
_entity_poly.entity_id
_entity_poly.type
_entity_poly.pdbx_seq_one_letter_code
_entity_poly.pdbx_strand_id
1 'polypeptide(L)'
;MKVSRFLHLLLVATLLALPTLSMLAGTPKTAAPTGTFKAFPVNEDFTLNPFTYFREGLLLAAGDREKSNAMTISWGAMGTLWGRPTVTVYVAERRYTKEFLDRSPYFTVMTFAEGDSILRYMGHHSGRDGDKAAALGLHTLYTDNGTPYYAEADLVLECRLLYAAPFDSAAFKDDVPREHYAKRGKAGLHTMYIGEVVRALRKE
;
A
#
# COMPACT_ATOMS: atom_id res chain seq x y z
N MET A 1 78.36 -14.71 -47.59
CA MET A 1 77.98 -15.18 -48.92
C MET A 1 76.63 -15.94 -48.82
N LYS A 2 75.74 -15.63 -49.74
CA LYS A 2 74.46 -16.26 -50.11
C LYS A 2 73.28 -16.04 -49.20
N VAL A 3 72.47 -15.14 -49.69
CA VAL A 3 71.09 -14.82 -49.47
C VAL A 3 70.16 -16.01 -49.84
N SER A 4 69.17 -16.30 -49.09
CA SER A 4 67.99 -17.00 -49.61
C SER A 4 66.76 -16.40 -48.99
N ARG A 5 65.92 -15.81 -49.87
CA ARG A 5 64.60 -15.26 -49.62
C ARG A 5 63.60 -16.41 -49.50
N PHE A 6 62.82 -16.46 -48.43
CA PHE A 6 61.55 -17.21 -48.44
C PHE A 6 60.40 -16.23 -48.11
N LEU A 7 59.61 -16.05 -49.11
CA LEU A 7 58.37 -15.26 -49.13
C LEU A 7 57.27 -16.10 -48.47
N HIS A 8 56.80 -15.74 -47.31
CA HIS A 8 55.63 -16.35 -46.73
C HIS A 8 54.44 -15.44 -46.92
N LEU A 9 53.52 -15.93 -47.75
CA LEU A 9 52.21 -15.33 -48.07
C LEU A 9 51.31 -15.50 -46.84
N LEU A 10 51.00 -14.36 -46.15
CA LEU A 10 50.04 -14.35 -45.06
C LEU A 10 48.63 -14.18 -45.68
N LEU A 11 47.87 -15.23 -45.60
CA LEU A 11 46.44 -15.22 -45.94
C LEU A 11 45.66 -14.61 -44.74
N VAL A 12 45.22 -13.36 -44.86
CA VAL A 12 44.37 -12.70 -43.86
C VAL A 12 42.94 -13.10 -44.14
N ALA A 13 42.41 -14.02 -43.36
CA ALA A 13 41.00 -14.34 -43.34
C ALA A 13 40.23 -13.30 -42.49
N THR A 14 39.58 -12.36 -43.16
CA THR A 14 38.65 -11.44 -42.53
C THR A 14 37.35 -12.17 -42.16
N LEU A 15 37.20 -12.47 -40.88
CA LEU A 15 35.97 -13.00 -40.32
C LEU A 15 34.98 -11.82 -40.12
N LEU A 16 34.00 -11.68 -41.02
CA LEU A 16 32.87 -10.78 -40.86
C LEU A 16 31.96 -11.27 -39.73
N ALA A 17 32.10 -10.66 -38.56
CA ALA A 17 31.15 -10.87 -37.44
C ALA A 17 29.86 -10.06 -37.77
N LEU A 18 28.79 -10.76 -38.09
CA LEU A 18 27.45 -10.22 -38.16
C LEU A 18 26.99 -9.88 -36.73
N PRO A 19 26.47 -8.69 -36.44
CA PRO A 19 25.87 -8.39 -35.15
C PRO A 19 24.54 -9.16 -35.04
N THR A 20 24.48 -10.11 -34.11
CA THR A 20 23.22 -10.71 -33.70
C THR A 20 22.41 -9.64 -32.98
N LEU A 21 21.40 -9.10 -33.65
CA LEU A 21 20.41 -8.21 -33.09
C LEU A 21 19.54 -9.04 -32.13
N SER A 22 19.91 -9.06 -30.85
CA SER A 22 19.09 -9.63 -29.78
C SER A 22 17.85 -8.75 -29.61
N MET A 23 16.76 -9.13 -30.25
CA MET A 23 15.44 -8.57 -29.93
C MET A 23 15.11 -8.96 -28.50
N LEU A 24 15.30 -8.04 -27.55
CA LEU A 24 14.62 -8.08 -26.29
C LEU A 24 13.11 -7.93 -26.60
N ALA A 25 12.43 -9.06 -26.66
CA ALA A 25 10.97 -9.08 -26.60
C ALA A 25 10.59 -8.51 -25.23
N GLY A 26 10.25 -7.22 -25.20
CA GLY A 26 9.64 -6.60 -24.03
C GLY A 26 8.37 -7.39 -23.74
N THR A 27 8.28 -7.98 -22.52
CA THR A 27 7.04 -8.51 -22.00
C THR A 27 5.95 -7.46 -22.17
N PRO A 28 4.78 -7.79 -22.75
CA PRO A 28 3.71 -6.83 -22.89
C PRO A 28 3.35 -6.34 -21.47
N LYS A 29 3.56 -5.04 -21.24
CA LYS A 29 3.12 -4.36 -20.03
C LYS A 29 1.60 -4.51 -20.02
N THR A 30 1.07 -5.42 -19.21
CA THR A 30 -0.36 -5.60 -19.02
C THR A 30 -0.94 -4.22 -18.72
N ALA A 31 -1.88 -3.76 -19.53
CA ALA A 31 -2.54 -2.48 -19.27
C ALA A 31 -3.12 -2.52 -17.86
N ALA A 32 -2.92 -1.41 -17.10
CA ALA A 32 -3.49 -1.28 -15.78
C ALA A 32 -4.98 -1.59 -15.83
N PRO A 33 -5.54 -2.41 -14.92
CA PRO A 33 -6.96 -2.63 -14.87
C PRO A 33 -7.62 -1.25 -14.70
N THR A 34 -8.38 -0.83 -15.70
CA THR A 34 -9.19 0.39 -15.65
C THR A 34 -10.40 0.08 -14.80
N GLY A 35 -10.19 -0.02 -13.47
CA GLY A 35 -11.29 -0.08 -12.52
C GLY A 35 -11.99 1.27 -12.55
N THR A 36 -13.19 1.34 -13.12
CA THR A 36 -14.03 2.52 -13.03
C THR A 36 -14.56 2.62 -11.62
N PHE A 37 -14.24 3.70 -10.93
CA PHE A 37 -14.75 3.98 -9.59
C PHE A 37 -15.85 5.03 -9.65
N LYS A 38 -16.96 4.75 -8.96
CA LYS A 38 -18.05 5.69 -8.78
C LYS A 38 -18.08 6.23 -7.36
N ALA A 39 -18.13 7.56 -7.22
CA ALA A 39 -18.34 8.19 -5.92
C ALA A 39 -19.79 7.99 -5.46
N PHE A 40 -20.00 7.77 -4.17
CA PHE A 40 -21.32 7.63 -3.58
C PHE A 40 -21.41 8.34 -2.21
N PRO A 41 -22.62 8.77 -1.79
CA PRO A 41 -22.81 9.44 -0.49
C PRO A 41 -22.75 8.40 0.64
N VAL A 42 -21.72 8.49 1.48
CA VAL A 42 -21.47 7.52 2.55
C VAL A 42 -22.59 7.45 3.59
N ASN A 43 -23.34 8.55 3.80
CA ASN A 43 -24.44 8.59 4.76
C ASN A 43 -25.74 7.93 4.26
N GLU A 44 -25.83 7.62 2.97
CA GLU A 44 -27.07 7.13 2.33
C GLU A 44 -26.91 5.69 1.85
N ASP A 45 -25.78 5.38 1.18
CA ASP A 45 -25.59 4.11 0.46
C ASP A 45 -24.58 3.16 1.13
N PHE A 46 -24.08 3.51 2.32
CA PHE A 46 -23.05 2.70 2.97
C PHE A 46 -23.65 1.60 3.84
N THR A 47 -23.63 0.37 3.33
CA THR A 47 -24.12 -0.83 4.03
C THR A 47 -22.95 -1.74 4.37
N LEU A 48 -22.41 -1.61 5.57
CA LEU A 48 -21.35 -2.48 6.09
C LEU A 48 -21.66 -2.93 7.51
N ASN A 49 -21.23 -4.14 7.85
CA ASN A 49 -21.06 -4.52 9.25
C ASN A 49 -19.61 -4.22 9.69
N PRO A 50 -19.36 -3.13 10.42
CA PRO A 50 -17.99 -2.72 10.76
C PRO A 50 -17.27 -3.75 11.65
N PHE A 51 -17.99 -4.53 12.47
CA PHE A 51 -17.40 -5.58 13.29
C PHE A 51 -16.80 -6.71 12.45
N THR A 52 -17.44 -7.06 11.33
CA THR A 52 -16.95 -8.08 10.42
C THR A 52 -15.80 -7.54 9.57
N TYR A 53 -15.95 -6.38 8.97
CA TYR A 53 -14.97 -5.78 8.07
C TYR A 53 -13.60 -5.58 8.72
N PHE A 54 -13.55 -5.01 9.93
CA PHE A 54 -12.27 -4.87 10.61
C PHE A 54 -11.67 -6.21 11.01
N ARG A 55 -12.48 -7.19 11.42
CA ARG A 55 -11.98 -8.52 11.77
C ARG A 55 -11.38 -9.25 10.58
N GLU A 56 -11.96 -9.14 9.40
CA GLU A 56 -11.48 -9.73 8.15
C GLU A 56 -10.23 -9.02 7.64
N GLY A 57 -10.07 -7.77 7.97
CA GLY A 57 -8.95 -6.92 7.59
C GLY A 57 -9.29 -5.91 6.50
N LEU A 58 -8.71 -4.75 6.64
CA LEU A 58 -8.78 -3.67 5.67
C LEU A 58 -7.36 -3.24 5.31
N LEU A 59 -7.18 -2.63 4.15
CA LEU A 59 -5.91 -2.02 3.79
C LEU A 59 -5.95 -0.52 4.07
N LEU A 60 -5.02 -0.05 4.89
CA LEU A 60 -4.79 1.36 5.20
C LEU A 60 -3.62 1.86 4.36
N ALA A 61 -3.79 2.96 3.63
CA ALA A 61 -2.71 3.61 2.90
C ALA A 61 -2.61 5.10 3.25
N ALA A 62 -1.39 5.61 3.30
CA ALA A 62 -1.09 7.01 3.54
C ALA A 62 0.19 7.43 2.79
N GLY A 63 0.36 8.74 2.61
CA GLY A 63 1.44 9.35 1.86
C GLY A 63 0.90 10.18 0.70
N ASP A 64 1.75 10.38 -0.29
CA ASP A 64 1.49 11.21 -1.44
C ASP A 64 1.99 10.55 -2.74
N ARG A 65 2.03 11.34 -3.84
CA ARG A 65 2.50 10.86 -5.16
C ARG A 65 4.00 10.56 -5.20
N GLU A 66 4.79 11.13 -4.30
CA GLU A 66 6.24 10.92 -4.24
C GLU A 66 6.55 9.66 -3.44
N LYS A 67 5.88 9.50 -2.30
CA LYS A 67 6.11 8.34 -1.43
C LYS A 67 4.87 7.99 -0.61
N SER A 68 4.47 6.74 -0.69
CA SER A 68 3.34 6.20 0.05
C SER A 68 3.65 4.82 0.62
N ASN A 69 2.84 4.40 1.57
CA ASN A 69 2.89 3.04 2.08
C ASN A 69 1.51 2.58 2.51
N ALA A 70 1.27 1.27 2.42
CA ALA A 70 0.05 0.64 2.89
C ALA A 70 0.33 -0.48 3.87
N MET A 71 -0.63 -0.80 4.72
CA MET A 71 -0.58 -1.93 5.64
C MET A 71 -1.98 -2.48 5.92
N THR A 72 -2.07 -3.75 6.24
CA THR A 72 -3.30 -4.34 6.73
C THR A 72 -3.55 -3.93 8.17
N ILE A 73 -4.79 -3.55 8.43
CA ILE A 73 -5.33 -3.26 9.76
C ILE A 73 -6.51 -4.19 10.05
N SER A 74 -6.68 -4.56 11.32
CA SER A 74 -7.82 -5.37 11.80
C SER A 74 -8.53 -4.71 12.97
N TRP A 75 -8.13 -3.51 13.33
CA TRP A 75 -8.72 -2.73 14.41
C TRP A 75 -9.15 -1.38 13.91
N GLY A 76 -10.37 -1.01 14.26
CA GLY A 76 -10.93 0.27 13.89
C GLY A 76 -12.38 0.39 14.29
N ALA A 77 -12.96 1.52 13.92
CA ALA A 77 -14.38 1.81 14.06
C ALA A 77 -14.86 2.69 12.91
N MET A 78 -16.14 2.60 12.63
CA MET A 78 -16.86 3.50 11.71
C MET A 78 -18.08 4.04 12.43
N GLY A 79 -18.35 5.32 12.26
CA GLY A 79 -19.49 5.95 12.91
C GLY A 79 -19.52 7.45 12.70
N THR A 80 -20.13 8.16 13.65
CA THR A 80 -20.28 9.61 13.60
C THR A 80 -19.57 10.25 14.78
N LEU A 81 -18.69 11.21 14.51
CA LEU A 81 -18.05 12.03 15.51
C LEU A 81 -18.04 13.50 15.04
N TRP A 82 -18.37 14.43 15.95
CA TRP A 82 -18.51 15.88 15.63
C TRP A 82 -19.47 16.14 14.46
N GLY A 83 -20.54 15.35 14.34
CA GLY A 83 -21.51 15.44 13.25
C GLY A 83 -20.97 15.04 11.88
N ARG A 84 -19.84 14.32 11.81
CA ARG A 84 -19.20 13.88 10.57
C ARG A 84 -19.12 12.35 10.51
N PRO A 85 -19.27 11.74 9.32
CA PRO A 85 -18.96 10.33 9.15
C PRO A 85 -17.46 10.12 9.34
N THR A 86 -17.06 9.19 10.21
CA THR A 86 -15.67 8.99 10.57
C THR A 86 -15.26 7.53 10.48
N VAL A 87 -13.98 7.33 10.15
CA VAL A 87 -13.26 6.08 10.34
C VAL A 87 -12.16 6.31 11.37
N THR A 88 -12.10 5.44 12.37
CA THR A 88 -11.01 5.39 13.34
C THR A 88 -10.13 4.18 13.05
N VAL A 89 -8.82 4.38 13.00
CA VAL A 89 -7.83 3.31 12.80
C VAL A 89 -6.77 3.35 13.90
N TYR A 90 -6.20 2.19 14.21
CA TYR A 90 -5.18 2.04 15.26
C TYR A 90 -3.89 1.49 14.65
N VAL A 91 -2.80 2.25 14.75
CA VAL A 91 -1.51 1.89 14.15
C VAL A 91 -0.43 1.85 15.21
N ALA A 92 0.25 0.70 15.33
CA ALA A 92 1.34 0.54 16.31
C ALA A 92 2.55 1.40 15.95
N GLU A 93 3.24 1.93 16.98
CA GLU A 93 4.36 2.87 16.88
C GLU A 93 5.43 2.49 15.85
N ARG A 94 5.78 1.22 15.76
CA ARG A 94 6.85 0.76 14.85
C ARG A 94 6.41 0.48 13.42
N ARG A 95 5.12 0.62 13.09
CA ARG A 95 4.64 0.39 11.72
C ARG A 95 5.12 1.49 10.78
N TYR A 96 5.68 1.09 9.64
CA TYR A 96 6.19 2.05 8.66
C TYR A 96 5.11 3.01 8.15
N THR A 97 3.87 2.54 7.99
CA THR A 97 2.74 3.37 7.58
C THR A 97 2.45 4.51 8.57
N LYS A 98 2.83 4.36 9.85
CA LYS A 98 2.69 5.43 10.84
C LYS A 98 3.45 6.70 10.45
N GLU A 99 4.67 6.55 9.93
CA GLU A 99 5.47 7.68 9.47
C GLU A 99 4.78 8.50 8.37
N PHE A 100 3.93 7.85 7.57
CA PHE A 100 3.13 8.50 6.53
C PHE A 100 1.88 9.16 7.13
N LEU A 101 1.17 8.48 8.02
CA LEU A 101 0.00 9.04 8.71
C LEU A 101 0.32 10.30 9.51
N ASP A 102 1.47 10.32 10.19
CA ASP A 102 1.87 11.44 11.04
C ASP A 102 2.14 12.74 10.25
N ARG A 103 2.40 12.63 8.94
CA ARG A 103 2.72 13.76 8.08
C ARG A 103 1.69 14.04 6.97
N SER A 104 0.76 13.13 6.76
CA SER A 104 -0.24 13.26 5.70
C SER A 104 -1.56 13.80 6.27
N PRO A 105 -2.20 14.79 5.63
CA PRO A 105 -3.52 15.29 6.06
C PRO A 105 -4.64 14.32 5.71
N TYR A 106 -4.39 13.31 4.86
CA TYR A 106 -5.37 12.33 4.42
C TYR A 106 -4.80 10.91 4.46
N PHE A 107 -5.70 9.93 4.56
CA PHE A 107 -5.41 8.52 4.39
C PHE A 107 -6.58 7.82 3.69
N THR A 108 -6.36 6.63 3.15
CA THR A 108 -7.43 5.79 2.60
C THR A 108 -7.56 4.48 3.38
N VAL A 109 -8.79 3.98 3.44
CA VAL A 109 -9.11 2.63 3.90
C VAL A 109 -9.82 1.91 2.76
N MET A 110 -9.38 0.68 2.45
CA MET A 110 -9.84 -0.07 1.29
C MET A 110 -10.24 -1.49 1.64
N THR A 111 -11.23 -2.01 0.87
CA THR A 111 -11.61 -3.43 0.87
C THR A 111 -11.26 -4.09 -0.46
N PHE A 112 -11.14 -5.42 -0.44
CA PHE A 112 -10.90 -6.25 -1.62
C PHE A 112 -11.77 -7.50 -1.51
N ALA A 113 -12.58 -7.82 -2.53
CA ALA A 113 -13.47 -8.98 -2.54
C ALA A 113 -12.68 -10.30 -2.47
N GLU A 114 -11.52 -10.36 -3.15
CA GLU A 114 -10.60 -11.50 -3.14
C GLU A 114 -9.27 -11.10 -2.46
N GLY A 115 -9.37 -10.46 -1.29
CA GLY A 115 -8.26 -9.74 -0.68
C GLY A 115 -7.33 -10.56 0.22
N ASP A 116 -7.60 -11.82 0.52
CA ASP A 116 -6.86 -12.58 1.53
C ASP A 116 -5.35 -12.61 1.28
N SER A 117 -4.91 -12.80 0.05
CA SER A 117 -3.48 -12.81 -0.31
C SER A 117 -2.87 -11.42 -0.22
N ILE A 118 -3.59 -10.38 -0.68
CA ILE A 118 -3.17 -8.97 -0.62
C ILE A 118 -3.02 -8.54 0.84
N LEU A 119 -4.07 -8.72 1.64
CA LEU A 119 -4.10 -8.34 3.04
C LEU A 119 -3.03 -9.07 3.85
N ARG A 120 -2.84 -10.37 3.59
CA ARG A 120 -1.79 -11.16 4.25
C ARG A 120 -0.40 -10.61 3.94
N TYR A 121 -0.10 -10.40 2.66
CA TYR A 121 1.20 -9.88 2.24
C TYR A 121 1.46 -8.49 2.81
N MET A 122 0.52 -7.57 2.64
CA MET A 122 0.60 -6.18 3.11
C MET A 122 0.76 -6.06 4.63
N GLY A 123 0.20 -7.03 5.39
CA GLY A 123 0.29 -7.07 6.85
C GLY A 123 1.61 -7.63 7.39
N HIS A 124 2.25 -8.56 6.66
CA HIS A 124 3.45 -9.28 7.12
C HIS A 124 4.76 -8.69 6.60
N HIS A 125 4.76 -8.01 5.44
CA HIS A 125 5.96 -7.40 4.88
C HIS A 125 6.06 -5.93 5.24
N SER A 126 7.30 -5.44 5.40
CA SER A 126 7.56 -4.03 5.66
C SER A 126 7.80 -3.27 4.36
N GLY A 127 7.20 -2.07 4.23
CA GLY A 127 7.52 -1.16 3.12
C GLY A 127 8.92 -0.53 3.22
N ARG A 128 9.65 -0.77 4.32
CA ARG A 128 11.07 -0.43 4.40
C ARG A 128 11.96 -1.38 3.60
N ASP A 129 11.47 -2.61 3.38
CA ASP A 129 12.22 -3.68 2.70
C ASP A 129 11.98 -3.68 1.18
N GLY A 130 11.00 -2.91 0.69
CA GLY A 130 10.68 -2.79 -0.73
C GLY A 130 9.25 -2.34 -1.01
N ASP A 131 8.95 -2.14 -2.28
CA ASP A 131 7.61 -1.76 -2.75
C ASP A 131 6.69 -2.98 -2.73
N LYS A 132 5.80 -3.00 -1.75
CA LYS A 132 4.83 -4.10 -1.56
C LYS A 132 3.73 -4.11 -2.61
N ALA A 133 3.34 -2.94 -3.13
CA ALA A 133 2.33 -2.84 -4.17
C ALA A 133 2.87 -3.42 -5.48
N ALA A 134 4.08 -3.04 -5.86
CA ALA A 134 4.77 -3.59 -7.03
C ALA A 134 4.97 -5.12 -6.91
N ALA A 135 5.34 -5.62 -5.74
CA ALA A 135 5.52 -7.06 -5.48
C ALA A 135 4.23 -7.88 -5.66
N LEU A 136 3.07 -7.25 -5.46
CA LEU A 136 1.74 -7.86 -5.66
C LEU A 136 1.13 -7.53 -7.03
N GLY A 137 1.79 -6.72 -7.86
CA GLY A 137 1.24 -6.25 -9.12
C GLY A 137 0.05 -5.28 -8.96
N LEU A 138 -0.08 -4.61 -7.80
CA LEU A 138 -1.13 -3.63 -7.56
C LEU A 138 -0.81 -2.32 -8.26
N HIS A 139 -1.86 -1.67 -8.79
CA HIS A 139 -1.76 -0.39 -9.47
C HIS A 139 -2.19 0.75 -8.54
N THR A 140 -1.21 1.56 -8.15
CA THR A 140 -1.46 2.72 -7.29
C THR A 140 -2.14 3.83 -8.08
N LEU A 141 -3.29 4.26 -7.60
CA LEU A 141 -4.03 5.44 -8.04
C LEU A 141 -4.00 6.49 -6.93
N TYR A 142 -4.43 7.72 -7.26
CA TYR A 142 -4.45 8.82 -6.31
C TYR A 142 -5.78 9.57 -6.41
N THR A 143 -6.32 9.95 -5.25
CA THR A 143 -7.48 10.84 -5.18
C THR A 143 -7.09 12.25 -5.65
N ASP A 144 -8.08 13.16 -5.71
CA ASP A 144 -7.83 14.56 -6.03
C ASP A 144 -6.94 15.24 -4.98
N ASN A 145 -7.00 14.78 -3.72
CA ASN A 145 -6.13 15.23 -2.63
C ASN A 145 -4.72 14.59 -2.66
N GLY A 146 -4.43 13.75 -3.65
CA GLY A 146 -3.15 13.06 -3.78
C GLY A 146 -2.98 11.84 -2.87
N THR A 147 -4.05 11.39 -2.22
CA THR A 147 -4.02 10.24 -1.31
C THR A 147 -3.97 8.93 -2.09
N PRO A 148 -3.05 7.99 -1.76
CA PRO A 148 -2.90 6.74 -2.49
C PRO A 148 -4.05 5.77 -2.25
N TYR A 149 -4.46 5.04 -3.29
CA TYR A 149 -5.33 3.86 -3.22
C TYR A 149 -4.99 2.90 -4.37
N TYR A 150 -5.61 1.71 -4.42
CA TYR A 150 -5.30 0.71 -5.43
C TYR A 150 -6.48 0.44 -6.36
N ALA A 151 -6.20 0.29 -7.67
CA ALA A 151 -7.19 0.01 -8.71
C ALA A 151 -7.93 -1.32 -8.48
N GLU A 152 -7.34 -2.24 -7.73
CA GLU A 152 -7.90 -3.55 -7.41
C GLU A 152 -8.89 -3.51 -6.25
N ALA A 153 -8.97 -2.41 -5.50
CA ALA A 153 -9.90 -2.27 -4.38
C ALA A 153 -11.36 -2.22 -4.86
N ASP A 154 -12.29 -2.76 -4.08
CA ASP A 154 -13.74 -2.69 -4.35
C ASP A 154 -14.38 -1.45 -3.74
N LEU A 155 -13.90 -1.06 -2.58
CA LEU A 155 -14.33 0.12 -1.84
C LEU A 155 -13.11 0.90 -1.38
N VAL A 156 -13.16 2.23 -1.54
CA VAL A 156 -12.14 3.15 -1.04
C VAL A 156 -12.85 4.24 -0.23
N LEU A 157 -12.43 4.41 1.01
CA LEU A 157 -12.82 5.55 1.85
C LEU A 157 -11.62 6.47 1.99
N GLU A 158 -11.68 7.66 1.42
CA GLU A 158 -10.70 8.71 1.66
C GLU A 158 -11.09 9.49 2.91
N CYS A 159 -10.17 9.57 3.85
CA CYS A 159 -10.39 10.15 5.16
C CYS A 159 -9.46 11.35 5.38
N ARG A 160 -10.03 12.51 5.72
CA ARG A 160 -9.28 13.67 6.20
C ARG A 160 -8.98 13.50 7.68
N LEU A 161 -7.71 13.52 8.04
CA LEU A 161 -7.28 13.34 9.43
C LEU A 161 -7.78 14.50 10.30
N LEU A 162 -8.55 14.16 11.34
CA LEU A 162 -9.11 15.12 12.29
C LEU A 162 -8.40 15.09 13.64
N TYR A 163 -7.92 13.90 14.05
CA TYR A 163 -7.34 13.70 15.37
C TYR A 163 -6.36 12.54 15.37
N ALA A 164 -5.27 12.68 16.10
CA ALA A 164 -4.31 11.62 16.37
C ALA A 164 -3.85 11.67 17.82
N ALA A 165 -3.90 10.54 18.52
CA ALA A 165 -3.39 10.42 19.88
C ALA A 165 -2.82 9.02 20.15
N PRO A 166 -1.62 8.90 20.73
CA PRO A 166 -1.13 7.63 21.22
C PRO A 166 -2.00 7.14 22.39
N PHE A 167 -2.13 5.82 22.54
CA PHE A 167 -2.74 5.27 23.75
C PHE A 167 -1.85 5.59 24.96
N ASP A 168 -2.50 5.98 26.04
CA ASP A 168 -1.88 6.08 27.36
C ASP A 168 -2.14 4.79 28.15
N SER A 169 -1.07 4.07 28.51
CA SER A 169 -1.20 2.83 29.29
C SER A 169 -1.81 3.06 30.68
N ALA A 170 -1.65 4.26 31.27
CA ALA A 170 -2.26 4.63 32.52
C ALA A 170 -3.79 4.80 32.42
N ALA A 171 -4.29 5.04 31.20
CA ALA A 171 -5.73 5.19 30.95
C ALA A 171 -6.46 3.85 30.75
N PHE A 172 -5.78 2.71 30.66
CA PHE A 172 -6.41 1.41 30.56
C PHE A 172 -7.20 1.08 31.82
N LYS A 173 -8.49 0.74 31.67
CA LYS A 173 -9.42 0.48 32.75
C LYS A 173 -9.61 -1.02 33.05
N ASP A 174 -9.07 -1.88 32.18
CA ASP A 174 -9.23 -3.34 32.23
C ASP A 174 -7.90 -4.05 31.98
N ASP A 175 -7.81 -5.32 32.34
CA ASP A 175 -6.58 -6.11 32.14
C ASP A 175 -6.40 -6.60 30.71
N VAL A 176 -7.48 -6.71 29.92
CA VAL A 176 -7.40 -7.12 28.52
C VAL A 176 -6.42 -6.29 27.70
N PRO A 177 -6.48 -4.95 27.65
CA PRO A 177 -5.49 -4.17 26.95
C PRO A 177 -4.10 -4.23 27.62
N ARG A 178 -4.00 -4.28 28.97
CA ARG A 178 -2.72 -4.39 29.67
C ARG A 178 -1.97 -5.65 29.29
N GLU A 179 -2.64 -6.80 29.36
CA GLU A 179 -2.06 -8.09 28.97
C GLU A 179 -1.70 -8.15 27.49
N HIS A 180 -2.56 -7.59 26.63
CA HIS A 180 -2.30 -7.54 25.20
C HIS A 180 -0.99 -6.82 24.89
N TYR A 181 -0.75 -5.65 25.49
CA TYR A 181 0.46 -4.88 25.26
C TYR A 181 1.68 -5.45 25.99
N ALA A 182 1.51 -6.05 27.17
CA ALA A 182 2.58 -6.75 27.86
C ALA A 182 3.16 -7.90 27.01
N LYS A 183 2.33 -8.65 26.31
CA LYS A 183 2.73 -9.76 25.43
C LYS A 183 3.42 -9.27 24.13
N ARG A 184 3.19 -8.04 23.73
CA ARG A 184 3.74 -7.47 22.47
C ARG A 184 5.18 -6.95 22.60
N GLY A 185 5.69 -6.77 23.81
CA GLY A 185 7.05 -6.30 24.03
C GLY A 185 7.36 -4.99 23.30
N LYS A 186 8.42 -5.00 22.48
CA LYS A 186 8.89 -3.82 21.72
C LYS A 186 7.93 -3.32 20.62
N ALA A 187 6.74 -3.92 20.45
CA ALA A 187 5.79 -3.44 19.43
C ALA A 187 5.26 -2.03 19.69
N GLY A 188 5.37 -1.56 20.93
CA GLY A 188 4.84 -0.27 21.33
C GLY A 188 3.31 -0.25 21.40
N LEU A 189 2.78 0.83 21.96
CA LEU A 189 1.36 1.11 21.95
C LEU A 189 0.89 1.45 20.52
N HIS A 190 -0.42 1.59 20.35
CA HIS A 190 -0.99 2.11 19.12
C HIS A 190 -1.28 3.59 19.27
N THR A 191 -1.19 4.30 18.15
CA THR A 191 -1.78 5.63 17.99
C THR A 191 -3.15 5.45 17.35
N MET A 192 -4.15 6.09 17.92
CA MET A 192 -5.50 6.22 17.34
C MET A 192 -5.48 7.40 16.36
N TYR A 193 -5.99 7.17 15.16
CA TYR A 193 -6.21 8.19 14.15
C TYR A 193 -7.68 8.23 13.80
N ILE A 194 -8.31 9.41 13.86
CA ILE A 194 -9.71 9.62 13.49
C ILE A 194 -9.75 10.48 12.25
N GLY A 195 -10.34 9.96 11.17
CA GLY A 195 -10.52 10.67 9.92
C GLY A 195 -11.99 10.84 9.55
N GLU A 196 -12.37 12.03 9.08
CA GLU A 196 -13.66 12.28 8.42
C GLU A 196 -13.64 11.63 7.04
N VAL A 197 -14.65 10.85 6.70
CA VAL A 197 -14.82 10.33 5.34
C VAL A 197 -15.25 11.47 4.43
N VAL A 198 -14.33 11.96 3.60
CA VAL A 198 -14.56 13.05 2.65
C VAL A 198 -14.92 12.54 1.26
N ARG A 199 -14.60 11.30 0.96
CA ARG A 199 -14.95 10.64 -0.30
C ARG A 199 -15.11 9.14 -0.06
N ALA A 200 -16.14 8.57 -0.67
CA ALA A 200 -16.33 7.12 -0.77
C ALA A 200 -16.44 6.73 -2.24
N LEU A 201 -15.66 5.74 -2.64
CA LEU A 201 -15.59 5.24 -4.02
C LEU A 201 -15.87 3.74 -4.01
N ARG A 202 -16.73 3.28 -4.94
CA ARG A 202 -17.01 1.86 -5.16
C ARG A 202 -16.64 1.52 -6.60
N LYS A 203 -16.01 0.37 -6.77
CA LYS A 203 -15.70 -0.17 -8.11
C LYS A 203 -16.99 -0.57 -8.81
N GLU A 204 -17.12 -0.22 -10.09
CA GLU A 204 -18.24 -0.61 -10.97
C GLU A 204 -18.04 -1.99 -11.59
#